data_6dda1fd5755465505f950e72bd749f3f
#
_entry.id   6dda1fd5755465505f950e72bd749f3f
#
_cell.length_a   1.000
_cell.length_b   1.000
_cell.length_c   1.000
_cell.angle_alpha   90.00
_cell.angle_beta   90.00
_cell.angle_gamma   90.00
#
_symmetry.space_group_name_H-M   'P 1'
#
loop_
_entity.id
_entity.type
_entity.pdbx_description
1 polymer ?
#
loop_
_entity_poly.entity_id
_entity_poly.type
_entity_poly.pdbx_seq_one_letter_code
_entity_poly.pdbx_strand_id
1 'polypeptide(L)'
;LQAYVVQHENEGYVLVKDIEQKRGKVRAVALYNPSEQPCSFTVPLTDLEFEGTVKVRDLVKHRDLGKVDGALKQEVPAHGAMILRIEGKKRIEPTVYEAEWAYLPLFDDLGKNPNAVRYTPQEGTSGKMIVGYLGGQPENYAEWKEVYSEKGGQYRMTVQYTQGAGRQLELTVN
;
A
#
# COMPACT_ATOMS: atom_id res chain seq x y z
N LEU A 1 -0.01 -4.27 -11.12
CA LEU A 1 0.38 -3.67 -9.84
C LEU A 1 -0.84 -3.48 -8.95
N GLN A 2 -0.75 -3.94 -7.72
CA GLN A 2 -1.81 -3.84 -6.72
C GLN A 2 -1.63 -2.56 -5.91
N ALA A 3 -2.74 -1.88 -5.59
CA ALA A 3 -2.74 -0.81 -4.59
C ALA A 3 -2.72 -1.43 -3.18
N TYR A 4 -2.14 -0.73 -2.23
CA TYR A 4 -2.13 -1.12 -0.82
C TYR A 4 -2.68 0.00 0.07
N VAL A 5 -3.20 -0.37 1.22
CA VAL A 5 -3.80 0.57 2.18
C VAL A 5 -2.69 1.20 3.02
N VAL A 6 -2.61 2.52 3.04
CA VAL A 6 -1.65 3.28 3.87
C VAL A 6 -2.30 3.93 5.07
N GLN A 7 -3.63 4.12 5.03
CA GLN A 7 -4.39 4.68 6.13
C GLN A 7 -5.80 4.08 6.14
N HIS A 8 -6.30 3.74 7.33
CA HIS A 8 -7.66 3.31 7.56
C HIS A 8 -8.16 3.97 8.85
N GLU A 9 -8.92 5.04 8.72
CA GLU A 9 -9.49 5.80 9.83
C GLU A 9 -10.95 6.12 9.56
N ASN A 10 -11.78 6.15 10.60
CA ASN A 10 -13.20 6.50 10.51
C ASN A 10 -13.95 5.78 9.39
N GLU A 11 -13.71 4.47 9.23
CA GLU A 11 -14.26 3.62 8.17
C GLU A 11 -13.78 3.97 6.75
N GLY A 12 -12.98 5.02 6.58
CA GLY A 12 -12.40 5.40 5.29
C GLY A 12 -11.06 4.73 5.02
N TYR A 13 -10.76 4.47 3.73
CA TYR A 13 -9.53 3.84 3.28
C TYR A 13 -8.75 4.77 2.36
N VAL A 14 -7.45 4.87 2.60
CA VAL A 14 -6.50 5.50 1.69
C VAL A 14 -5.63 4.41 1.09
N LEU A 15 -5.76 4.21 -0.22
CA LEU A 15 -4.97 3.24 -0.96
C LEU A 15 -4.02 3.96 -1.90
N VAL A 16 -2.82 3.43 -2.04
CA VAL A 16 -1.81 3.99 -2.95
C VAL A 16 -1.24 2.94 -3.88
N LYS A 17 -0.76 3.42 -5.03
CA LYS A 17 -0.10 2.63 -6.04
C LYS A 17 0.88 3.49 -6.81
N ASP A 18 2.07 2.99 -7.08
CA ASP A 18 3.03 3.66 -7.95
C ASP A 18 2.61 3.58 -9.42
N ILE A 19 2.94 4.62 -10.18
CA ILE A 19 2.81 4.64 -11.63
C ILE A 19 4.21 4.42 -12.22
N GLU A 20 4.48 3.20 -12.68
CA GLU A 20 5.78 2.66 -13.09
C GLU A 20 6.62 3.60 -13.98
N GLN A 21 5.96 4.23 -14.94
CA GLN A 21 6.64 5.06 -15.94
C GLN A 21 7.30 6.33 -15.37
N LYS A 22 7.06 6.66 -14.10
CA LYS A 22 7.51 7.90 -13.47
C LYS A 22 8.48 7.69 -12.30
N ARG A 23 9.02 6.49 -12.16
CA ARG A 23 10.04 6.16 -11.15
C ARG A 23 9.69 6.64 -9.74
N GLY A 24 8.52 6.25 -9.27
CA GLY A 24 8.04 6.58 -7.93
C GLY A 24 7.60 8.03 -7.70
N LYS A 25 7.84 8.95 -8.63
CA LYS A 25 7.47 10.38 -8.47
C LYS A 25 6.01 10.68 -8.84
N VAL A 26 5.29 9.69 -9.33
CA VAL A 26 3.85 9.76 -9.59
C VAL A 26 3.17 8.57 -8.95
N ARG A 27 2.18 8.84 -8.12
CA ARG A 27 1.36 7.83 -7.47
C ARG A 27 -0.12 8.03 -7.80
N ALA A 28 -0.84 6.93 -7.92
CA ALA A 28 -2.30 6.93 -7.83
C ALA A 28 -2.68 6.77 -6.36
N VAL A 29 -3.63 7.58 -5.91
CA VAL A 29 -4.19 7.53 -4.55
C VAL A 29 -5.69 7.40 -4.68
N ALA A 30 -6.26 6.39 -4.04
CA ALA A 30 -7.70 6.24 -3.93
C ALA A 30 -8.12 6.55 -2.49
N LEU A 31 -9.10 7.44 -2.35
CA LEU A 31 -9.82 7.70 -1.11
C LEU A 31 -11.16 7.00 -1.24
N TYR A 32 -11.42 6.02 -0.40
CA TYR A 32 -12.64 5.22 -0.44
C TYR A 32 -13.41 5.34 0.86
N ASN A 33 -14.67 5.71 0.76
CA ASN A 33 -15.60 5.84 1.86
C ASN A 33 -16.74 4.81 1.71
N PRO A 34 -16.70 3.68 2.41
CA PRO A 34 -17.79 2.70 2.40
C PRO A 34 -18.97 3.06 3.32
N SER A 35 -18.81 4.09 4.17
CA SER A 35 -19.81 4.42 5.21
C SER A 35 -21.03 5.15 4.65
N GLU A 36 -22.08 5.22 5.48
CA GLU A 36 -23.34 5.91 5.19
C GLU A 36 -23.26 7.44 5.30
N GLN A 37 -22.12 7.96 5.77
CA GLN A 37 -21.92 9.41 5.98
C GLN A 37 -20.73 9.91 5.16
N PRO A 38 -20.68 11.19 4.77
CA PRO A 38 -19.49 11.78 4.18
C PRO A 38 -18.27 11.62 5.08
N CYS A 39 -17.12 11.29 4.50
CA CYS A 39 -15.85 11.13 5.20
C CYS A 39 -14.87 12.21 4.78
N SER A 40 -14.27 12.90 5.76
CA SER A 40 -13.20 13.87 5.54
C SER A 40 -11.85 13.20 5.71
N PHE A 41 -11.07 13.16 4.65
CA PHE A 41 -9.72 12.64 4.65
C PHE A 41 -8.71 13.76 4.88
N THR A 42 -7.77 13.54 5.80
CA THR A 42 -6.57 14.35 5.97
C THR A 42 -5.37 13.43 5.93
N VAL A 43 -4.70 13.39 4.79
CA VAL A 43 -3.61 12.44 4.53
C VAL A 43 -2.30 13.21 4.45
N PRO A 44 -1.39 13.09 5.44
CA PRO A 44 -0.07 13.65 5.37
C PRO A 44 0.65 13.19 4.09
N LEU A 45 1.34 14.10 3.41
CA LEU A 45 2.10 13.74 2.21
C LEU A 45 3.21 12.74 2.51
N THR A 46 3.70 12.70 3.74
CA THR A 46 4.67 11.70 4.22
C THR A 46 4.11 10.28 4.18
N ASP A 47 2.82 10.09 4.47
CA ASP A 47 2.15 8.77 4.40
C ASP A 47 1.97 8.33 2.94
N LEU A 48 1.95 9.30 2.02
CA LEU A 48 2.01 9.06 0.58
C LEU A 48 3.45 9.02 0.06
N GLU A 49 4.44 9.04 0.97
CA GLU A 49 5.88 9.01 0.69
C GLU A 49 6.38 10.18 -0.16
N PHE A 50 5.82 11.38 0.03
CA PHE A 50 6.30 12.60 -0.60
C PHE A 50 6.77 13.62 0.42
N GLU A 51 7.81 14.36 0.04
CA GLU A 51 8.30 15.54 0.74
C GLU A 51 8.09 16.78 -0.13
N GLY A 52 7.62 17.86 0.51
CA GLY A 52 7.32 19.14 -0.14
C GLY A 52 6.04 19.12 -0.96
N THR A 53 5.93 20.03 -1.87
CA THR A 53 4.70 20.28 -2.64
C THR A 53 4.48 19.24 -3.73
N VAL A 54 3.27 18.72 -3.82
CA VAL A 54 2.81 17.84 -4.88
C VAL A 54 1.74 18.49 -5.75
N LYS A 55 1.63 18.06 -7.01
CA LYS A 55 0.50 18.37 -7.90
C LYS A 55 -0.55 17.28 -7.77
N VAL A 56 -1.80 17.66 -7.71
CA VAL A 56 -2.93 16.75 -7.54
C VAL A 56 -3.93 16.91 -8.69
N ARG A 57 -4.36 15.80 -9.26
CA ARG A 57 -5.38 15.73 -10.30
C ARG A 57 -6.41 14.67 -9.96
N ASP A 58 -7.67 15.03 -10.00
CA ASP A 58 -8.81 14.11 -9.93
C ASP A 58 -8.94 13.37 -11.27
N LEU A 59 -8.79 12.05 -11.26
CA LEU A 59 -8.80 11.22 -12.46
C LEU A 59 -10.22 10.88 -12.93
N VAL A 60 -11.19 10.89 -12.00
CA VAL A 60 -12.60 10.62 -12.33
C VAL A 60 -13.24 11.85 -12.96
N LYS A 61 -13.02 13.01 -12.37
CA LYS A 61 -13.56 14.29 -12.84
C LYS A 61 -12.68 14.98 -13.90
N HIS A 62 -11.52 14.38 -14.23
CA HIS A 62 -10.52 14.92 -15.17
C HIS A 62 -10.10 16.36 -14.83
N ARG A 63 -10.05 16.72 -13.54
CA ARG A 63 -9.83 18.09 -13.06
C ARG A 63 -8.54 18.19 -12.24
N ASP A 64 -7.75 19.23 -12.52
CA ASP A 64 -6.61 19.58 -11.68
C ASP A 64 -7.10 20.26 -10.40
N LEU A 65 -6.61 19.76 -9.26
CA LEU A 65 -6.90 20.28 -7.93
C LEU A 65 -5.80 21.24 -7.43
N GLY A 66 -4.78 21.48 -8.26
CA GLY A 66 -3.70 22.39 -7.95
C GLY A 66 -2.54 21.73 -7.22
N LYS A 67 -1.85 22.54 -6.42
CA LYS A 67 -0.71 22.13 -5.61
C LYS A 67 -1.13 21.99 -4.16
N VAL A 68 -0.60 20.96 -3.51
CA VAL A 68 -0.84 20.66 -2.09
C VAL A 68 0.51 20.58 -1.39
N ASP A 69 0.59 21.11 -0.18
CA ASP A 69 1.72 21.02 0.73
C ASP A 69 1.26 20.50 2.09
N GLY A 70 2.13 19.75 2.77
CA GLY A 70 1.87 19.17 4.08
C GLY A 70 0.88 18.00 4.08
N ALA A 71 -0.40 18.22 3.74
CA ALA A 71 -1.42 17.18 3.75
C ALA A 71 -2.46 17.35 2.65
N LEU A 72 -2.86 16.24 2.05
CA LEU A 72 -4.01 16.15 1.15
C LEU A 72 -5.29 16.14 1.97
N LYS A 73 -6.20 17.11 1.72
CA LYS A 73 -7.48 17.22 2.39
C LYS A 73 -8.60 17.12 1.37
N GLN A 74 -9.48 16.13 1.53
CA GLN A 74 -10.62 15.89 0.64
C GLN A 74 -11.81 15.38 1.43
N GLU A 75 -13.00 15.69 0.96
CA GLU A 75 -14.25 15.10 1.44
C GLU A 75 -14.80 14.14 0.39
N VAL A 76 -15.13 12.93 0.79
CA VAL A 76 -15.70 11.88 -0.05
C VAL A 76 -17.10 11.57 0.44
N PRO A 77 -18.13 11.67 -0.41
CA PRO A 77 -19.52 11.38 0.00
C PRO A 77 -19.68 9.93 0.46
N ALA A 78 -20.79 9.65 1.12
CA ALA A 78 -21.20 8.30 1.49
C ALA A 78 -21.12 7.35 0.29
N HIS A 79 -20.61 6.14 0.49
CA HIS A 79 -20.39 5.11 -0.54
C HIS A 79 -19.60 5.58 -1.75
N GLY A 80 -18.79 6.63 -1.56
CA GLY A 80 -18.03 7.27 -2.62
C GLY A 80 -16.57 6.87 -2.69
N ALA A 81 -15.96 7.21 -3.83
CA ALA A 81 -14.53 7.11 -3.99
C ALA A 81 -14.00 8.29 -4.81
N MET A 82 -12.75 8.67 -4.53
CA MET A 82 -12.00 9.66 -5.29
C MET A 82 -10.68 9.03 -5.72
N ILE A 83 -10.37 9.09 -6.99
CA ILE A 83 -9.10 8.57 -7.52
C ILE A 83 -8.26 9.74 -8.00
N LEU A 84 -7.12 9.91 -7.36
CA LEU A 84 -6.22 11.03 -7.58
C LEU A 84 -4.90 10.56 -8.19
N ARG A 85 -4.35 11.37 -9.09
CA ARG A 85 -2.96 11.31 -9.51
C ARG A 85 -2.18 12.36 -8.75
N ILE A 86 -1.17 11.93 -8.05
CA ILE A 86 -0.29 12.81 -7.27
C ILE A 86 1.10 12.76 -7.87
N GLU A 87 1.71 13.92 -8.10
CA GLU A 87 3.04 14.06 -8.66
C GLU A 87 3.90 14.97 -7.78
N GLY A 88 4.98 14.42 -7.25
CA GLY A 88 5.96 15.13 -6.42
C GLY A 88 7.34 15.14 -7.04
N LYS A 89 8.16 16.09 -6.64
CA LYS A 89 9.58 16.15 -7.06
C LYS A 89 10.47 15.26 -6.22
N LYS A 90 10.16 15.13 -4.93
CA LYS A 90 10.95 14.38 -3.95
C LYS A 90 10.10 13.26 -3.36
N ARG A 91 10.48 12.03 -3.64
CA ARG A 91 9.92 10.83 -3.03
C ARG A 91 10.72 10.47 -1.78
N ILE A 92 10.04 10.10 -0.72
CA ILE A 92 10.66 9.51 0.49
C ILE A 92 10.86 8.03 0.21
N GLU A 93 12.06 7.52 0.46
CA GLU A 93 12.32 6.07 0.38
C GLU A 93 11.65 5.39 1.58
N PRO A 94 10.72 4.46 1.36
CA PRO A 94 10.16 3.68 2.45
C PRO A 94 11.23 2.75 3.02
N THR A 95 11.26 2.63 4.33
CA THR A 95 12.19 1.76 5.06
C THR A 95 11.53 0.49 5.58
N VAL A 96 10.20 0.45 5.55
CA VAL A 96 9.38 -0.69 5.98
C VAL A 96 8.43 -1.03 4.85
N TYR A 97 8.31 -2.31 4.57
CA TYR A 97 7.36 -2.88 3.60
C TYR A 97 6.56 -3.95 4.33
N GLU A 98 5.30 -3.67 4.59
CA GLU A 98 4.40 -4.62 5.25
C GLU A 98 4.09 -5.80 4.33
N ALA A 99 3.89 -6.97 4.91
CA ALA A 99 3.56 -8.16 4.14
C ALA A 99 2.19 -8.03 3.44
N GLU A 100 1.28 -7.30 4.04
CA GLU A 100 -0.06 -7.00 3.52
C GLU A 100 -0.03 -6.10 2.27
N TRP A 101 1.08 -5.43 2.00
CA TRP A 101 1.29 -4.64 0.78
C TRP A 101 1.78 -5.46 -0.40
N ALA A 102 2.21 -6.71 -0.14
CA ALA A 102 2.72 -7.59 -1.17
C ALA A 102 1.62 -8.03 -2.13
N TYR A 103 2.00 -8.33 -3.36
CA TYR A 103 1.17 -9.09 -4.28
C TYR A 103 1.15 -10.55 -3.83
N LEU A 104 -0.04 -11.10 -3.66
CA LEU A 104 -0.28 -12.46 -3.17
C LEU A 104 -1.10 -13.23 -4.22
N PRO A 105 -0.48 -14.03 -5.10
CA PRO A 105 -1.19 -14.69 -6.21
C PRO A 105 -2.32 -15.61 -5.78
N LEU A 106 -2.15 -16.29 -4.64
CA LEU A 106 -3.13 -17.24 -4.10
C LEU A 106 -3.88 -16.68 -2.88
N PHE A 107 -4.18 -15.39 -2.87
CA PHE A 107 -4.93 -14.79 -1.80
C PHE A 107 -6.40 -15.22 -1.80
N ASP A 108 -6.87 -15.77 -0.68
CA ASP A 108 -8.26 -16.14 -0.46
C ASP A 108 -8.71 -15.78 0.95
N ASP A 109 -9.21 -14.57 1.12
CA ASP A 109 -9.70 -14.07 2.41
C ASP A 109 -11.07 -14.66 2.80
N LEU A 110 -11.77 -15.25 1.84
CA LEU A 110 -13.07 -15.89 2.07
C LEU A 110 -12.94 -17.31 2.65
N GLY A 111 -11.71 -17.84 2.75
CA GLY A 111 -11.43 -19.13 3.36
C GLY A 111 -11.95 -20.33 2.60
N LYS A 112 -12.24 -20.20 1.30
CA LYS A 112 -12.67 -21.30 0.44
C LYS A 112 -11.58 -22.32 0.21
N ASN A 113 -10.32 -21.84 0.17
CA ASN A 113 -9.15 -22.71 0.06
C ASN A 113 -8.36 -22.63 1.39
N PRO A 114 -8.32 -23.70 2.20
CA PRO A 114 -7.64 -23.71 3.49
C PRO A 114 -6.11 -23.50 3.39
N ASN A 115 -5.54 -23.73 2.21
CA ASN A 115 -4.09 -23.59 1.95
C ASN A 115 -3.74 -22.27 1.25
N ALA A 116 -4.72 -21.41 1.00
CA ALA A 116 -4.47 -20.12 0.37
C ALA A 116 -3.94 -19.11 1.38
N VAL A 117 -3.17 -18.18 0.86
CA VAL A 117 -2.69 -17.01 1.62
C VAL A 117 -3.89 -16.16 2.09
N ARG A 118 -3.85 -15.76 3.33
CA ARG A 118 -4.87 -14.87 3.91
C ARG A 118 -4.29 -13.99 5.00
N TYR A 119 -4.96 -12.91 5.31
CA TYR A 119 -4.63 -12.11 6.49
C TYR A 119 -5.07 -12.84 7.76
N THR A 120 -4.18 -12.87 8.73
CA THR A 120 -4.41 -13.57 10.00
C THR A 120 -4.08 -12.61 11.15
N PRO A 121 -5.02 -12.37 12.08
CA PRO A 121 -4.74 -11.57 13.27
C PRO A 121 -3.60 -12.16 14.08
N GLN A 122 -2.64 -11.30 14.47
CA GLN A 122 -1.49 -11.70 15.26
C GLN A 122 -1.06 -10.56 16.16
N GLU A 123 -1.23 -10.73 17.46
CA GLU A 123 -0.74 -9.75 18.44
C GLU A 123 0.80 -9.67 18.42
N GLY A 124 1.33 -8.46 18.67
CA GLY A 124 2.77 -8.22 18.70
C GLY A 124 3.41 -7.96 17.32
N THR A 125 2.61 -7.91 16.24
CA THR A 125 3.07 -7.50 14.91
C THR A 125 2.62 -6.08 14.59
N SER A 126 3.23 -5.46 13.58
CA SER A 126 2.75 -4.21 13.01
C SER A 126 1.33 -4.41 12.47
N GLY A 127 0.43 -3.45 12.73
CA GLY A 127 -0.97 -3.57 12.31
C GLY A 127 -1.76 -4.71 12.96
N LYS A 128 -1.16 -5.50 13.90
CA LYS A 128 -1.77 -6.68 14.54
C LYS A 128 -2.23 -7.74 13.54
N MET A 129 -1.57 -7.84 12.41
CA MET A 129 -1.90 -8.71 11.31
C MET A 129 -0.64 -9.36 10.74
N ILE A 130 -0.78 -10.51 10.14
CA ILE A 130 0.26 -11.17 9.33
C ILE A 130 -0.35 -11.74 8.06
N VAL A 131 0.47 -11.92 7.06
CA VAL A 131 0.16 -12.75 5.90
C VAL A 131 0.45 -14.20 6.27
N GLY A 132 -0.61 -14.95 6.55
CA GLY A 132 -0.53 -16.35 6.94
C GLY A 132 -0.64 -17.32 5.77
N TYR A 133 -0.26 -18.59 6.01
CA TYR A 133 -0.36 -19.69 5.04
C TYR A 133 0.48 -19.51 3.77
N LEU A 134 1.57 -18.74 3.84
CA LEU A 134 2.49 -18.55 2.73
C LEU A 134 3.31 -19.83 2.48
N GLY A 135 3.56 -20.16 1.20
CA GLY A 135 4.35 -21.32 0.80
C GLY A 135 3.53 -22.61 0.58
N GLY A 136 4.22 -23.74 0.51
CA GLY A 136 3.61 -25.05 0.28
C GLY A 136 3.45 -25.43 -1.19
N GLN A 137 3.44 -24.47 -2.10
CA GLN A 137 3.42 -24.64 -3.56
C GLN A 137 4.09 -23.44 -4.25
N PRO A 138 4.65 -23.61 -5.46
CA PRO A 138 5.44 -22.55 -6.11
C PRO A 138 4.68 -21.24 -6.33
N GLU A 139 3.38 -21.29 -6.57
CA GLU A 139 2.55 -20.12 -6.81
C GLU A 139 2.13 -19.39 -5.53
N ASN A 140 2.45 -19.95 -4.35
CA ASN A 140 2.08 -19.38 -3.06
C ASN A 140 3.24 -18.59 -2.46
N TYR A 141 3.42 -17.35 -2.96
CA TYR A 141 4.48 -16.46 -2.56
C TYR A 141 3.94 -15.04 -2.29
N ALA A 142 4.78 -14.21 -1.67
CA ALA A 142 4.57 -12.78 -1.55
C ALA A 142 5.61 -12.03 -2.38
N GLU A 143 5.17 -11.05 -3.17
CA GLU A 143 6.04 -10.25 -4.03
C GLU A 143 5.82 -8.77 -3.78
N TRP A 144 6.85 -8.07 -3.34
CA TRP A 144 6.85 -6.62 -3.28
C TRP A 144 7.33 -6.07 -4.61
N LYS A 145 6.39 -5.58 -5.41
CA LYS A 145 6.69 -4.89 -6.66
C LYS A 145 7.04 -3.43 -6.36
N GLU A 146 7.99 -2.90 -7.12
CA GLU A 146 8.35 -1.48 -7.05
C GLU A 146 8.92 -1.04 -5.69
N VAL A 147 9.79 -1.85 -5.11
CA VAL A 147 10.63 -1.39 -4.00
C VAL A 147 11.43 -0.16 -4.48
N TYR A 148 11.13 0.99 -3.88
CA TYR A 148 11.66 2.26 -4.36
C TYR A 148 13.01 2.59 -3.73
N SER A 149 13.97 2.93 -4.57
CA SER A 149 15.21 3.58 -4.18
C SER A 149 15.55 4.70 -5.16
N GLU A 150 15.83 5.89 -4.66
CA GLU A 150 16.18 7.03 -5.51
C GLU A 150 17.59 6.90 -6.13
N LYS A 151 18.52 6.37 -5.36
CA LYS A 151 19.94 6.30 -5.75
C LYS A 151 20.43 4.90 -6.11
N GLY A 152 19.67 3.88 -5.76
CA GLY A 152 20.14 2.51 -5.77
C GLY A 152 21.29 2.28 -4.77
N GLY A 153 21.98 1.14 -4.87
CA GLY A 153 23.12 0.83 -4.02
C GLY A 153 22.94 -0.45 -3.21
N GLN A 154 23.71 -0.56 -2.13
CA GLN A 154 23.65 -1.71 -1.21
C GLN A 154 22.77 -1.39 -0.03
N TYR A 155 21.84 -2.28 0.27
CA TYR A 155 20.92 -2.17 1.39
C TYR A 155 21.01 -3.38 2.29
N ARG A 156 20.82 -3.17 3.59
CA ARG A 156 20.57 -4.27 4.53
C ARG A 156 19.08 -4.51 4.57
N MET A 157 18.66 -5.74 4.29
CA MET A 157 17.26 -6.15 4.45
C MET A 157 17.11 -6.98 5.73
N THR A 158 16.05 -6.71 6.48
CA THR A 158 15.62 -7.51 7.63
C THR A 158 14.21 -8.00 7.34
N VAL A 159 14.01 -9.30 7.44
CA VAL A 159 12.69 -9.92 7.28
C VAL A 159 12.23 -10.41 8.65
N GLN A 160 11.06 -9.94 9.09
CA GLN A 160 10.39 -10.43 10.28
C GLN A 160 9.32 -11.44 9.86
N TYR A 161 9.39 -12.65 10.40
CA TYR A 161 8.43 -13.69 10.09
C TYR A 161 8.25 -14.64 11.28
N THR A 162 7.10 -15.30 11.31
CA THR A 162 6.83 -16.40 12.22
C THR A 162 6.82 -17.70 11.44
N GLN A 163 7.37 -18.76 12.00
CA GLN A 163 7.38 -20.06 11.36
C GLN A 163 7.02 -21.18 12.31
N GLY A 164 6.42 -22.23 11.78
CA GLY A 164 6.39 -23.54 12.42
C GLY A 164 7.74 -24.23 12.27
N ALA A 165 8.03 -25.22 13.11
CA ALA A 165 9.30 -25.94 13.10
C ALA A 165 9.65 -26.51 11.71
N GLY A 166 10.90 -26.32 11.25
CA GLY A 166 11.46 -26.91 10.05
C GLY A 166 11.11 -26.25 8.72
N ARG A 167 10.43 -25.09 8.71
CA ARG A 167 10.16 -24.36 7.46
C ARG A 167 11.32 -23.43 7.12
N GLN A 168 11.63 -23.34 5.84
CA GLN A 168 12.66 -22.42 5.31
C GLN A 168 11.99 -21.24 4.63
N LEU A 169 12.60 -20.07 4.73
CA LEU A 169 12.26 -18.88 3.96
C LEU A 169 13.25 -18.77 2.80
N GLU A 170 12.73 -18.74 1.58
CA GLU A 170 13.51 -18.42 0.39
C GLU A 170 13.23 -16.98 -0.02
N LEU A 171 14.28 -16.25 -0.35
CA LEU A 171 14.20 -14.87 -0.78
C LEU A 171 14.88 -14.69 -2.13
N THR A 172 14.16 -14.11 -3.07
CA THR A 172 14.70 -13.75 -4.39
C THR A 172 14.62 -12.24 -4.58
N VAL A 173 15.69 -11.64 -5.09
CA VAL A 173 15.73 -10.22 -5.50
C VAL A 173 16.04 -10.17 -6.99
N ASN A 174 15.19 -9.51 -7.76
CA ASN A 174 15.31 -9.34 -9.22
C ASN A 174 15.83 -7.95 -9.57
#